data_1cea255223a92c251320c04019ba7cac
#
_entry.id   1cea255223a92c251320c04019ba7cac
#
_cell.length_a   1.000
_cell.length_b   1.000
_cell.length_c   1.000
_cell.angle_alpha   90.00
_cell.angle_beta   90.00
_cell.angle_gamma   90.00
#
_symmetry.space_group_name_H-M   'P 1'
#
loop_
_entity.id
_entity.type
_entity.pdbx_description
1 polymer ?
#
loop_
_entity_poly.entity_id
_entity_poly.type
_entity_poly.pdbx_seq_one_letter_code
_entity_poly.pdbx_strand_id
1 'polypeptide(L)'
;MRANSDWAPAFVAASERAMLKTHLVELEVRELGPVSAASLSLTDGFTVITGETGAGKTILVEALQLATGSSEVNYTPTDGLAASALFEGEDGEVLLRREMTESGRLRSTINGSIVSAEQLRSRAEGLITIHGQHDSMLLKNKTECLNLIDNFGSIATTQYLNLLEQLRVHRDRLHSLGGSVEDRAATRARIQAQIELYESVMPSGPNELLDSLERLATLSNLLDQAASISLAAEKLIGEGSAADLVSEANHLLKVVDSLQMFQHRGQSLLEELRDLGQELSVIHRGIDADGGEIEFLSDRIYVLQSLSRRFGEPLSECMKTYNSLLAQRSELDNAHEVSVEIEDLISSTESDLEKERARLKNQRSEAAGRFSDQVGLNLARVALPHARFRVDIAGADGSDISFWFQANPGLKEELLHQTASGGELSRVLLAISLISIGRSSCAVFDEIDAGIGGAVGESIGDCLWELSRHQQVIVVTHLASIAAKADRHWAVSKQVHEGRTEISVRRVEGQDRIDEISRMLSGMTEVEESRQLARKMLEERLSQRSAP
;
A
#
# COMPACT_ATOMS: atom_id res chain seq x y z
N MET A 1 12.06 42.42 -27.62
CA MET A 1 10.95 42.54 -26.67
C MET A 1 11.18 41.47 -25.59
N ARG A 2 11.49 41.89 -24.37
CA ARG A 2 11.81 41.00 -23.26
C ARG A 2 10.49 40.42 -22.73
N ALA A 3 10.35 39.09 -22.79
CA ALA A 3 9.22 38.41 -22.18
C ALA A 3 9.51 38.25 -20.66
N ASN A 4 8.56 38.70 -19.88
CA ASN A 4 8.59 38.63 -18.40
C ASN A 4 8.66 37.18 -17.92
N SER A 5 9.69 36.92 -17.11
CA SER A 5 9.94 35.63 -16.43
C SER A 5 9.47 35.63 -14.96
N ASP A 6 8.40 36.35 -14.62
CA ASP A 6 8.03 36.66 -13.22
C ASP A 6 7.09 35.66 -12.54
N TRP A 7 6.78 34.52 -13.16
CA TRP A 7 5.90 33.50 -12.54
C TRP A 7 6.62 32.30 -11.93
N ALA A 8 7.91 32.12 -12.21
CA ALA A 8 8.72 31.00 -11.73
C ALA A 8 8.98 30.96 -10.20
N PRO A 9 9.06 32.08 -9.43
CA PRO A 9 9.54 32.01 -8.05
C PRO A 9 8.55 31.43 -7.04
N ALA A 10 7.24 31.55 -7.24
CA ALA A 10 6.26 31.11 -6.24
C ALA A 10 5.97 29.61 -6.25
N PHE A 11 6.07 28.98 -7.44
CA PHE A 11 5.83 27.55 -7.60
C PHE A 11 7.07 26.74 -7.17
N VAL A 12 8.27 27.25 -7.45
CA VAL A 12 9.55 26.66 -7.03
C VAL A 12 9.69 26.66 -5.50
N ALA A 13 9.31 27.76 -4.83
CA ALA A 13 9.43 27.85 -3.37
C ALA A 13 8.45 26.96 -2.59
N ALA A 14 7.30 26.59 -3.14
CA ALA A 14 6.37 25.66 -2.52
C ALA A 14 6.78 24.19 -2.79
N SER A 15 7.38 23.90 -3.96
CA SER A 15 7.89 22.56 -4.30
C SER A 15 9.23 22.25 -3.63
N GLU A 16 10.07 23.23 -3.36
CA GLU A 16 11.34 23.04 -2.63
C GLU A 16 11.14 22.59 -1.17
N ARG A 17 9.99 22.86 -0.55
CA ARG A 17 9.66 22.36 0.81
C ARG A 17 8.94 21.01 0.83
N ALA A 18 8.41 20.55 -0.30
CA ALA A 18 7.68 19.29 -0.42
C ALA A 18 8.44 18.21 -1.20
N MET A 19 9.75 18.36 -1.43
CA MET A 19 10.56 17.26 -1.94
C MET A 19 10.64 16.20 -0.87
N LEU A 20 9.70 15.28 -0.94
CA LEU A 20 9.81 13.97 -0.31
C LEU A 20 11.12 13.36 -0.82
N LYS A 21 12.13 13.37 0.01
CA LYS A 21 13.45 12.78 -0.23
C LYS A 21 13.38 11.26 -0.20
N THR A 22 12.34 10.69 -0.77
CA THR A 22 12.22 9.24 -0.90
C THR A 22 12.87 8.84 -2.22
N HIS A 23 13.82 7.94 -2.18
CA HIS A 23 14.51 7.46 -3.37
C HIS A 23 14.73 5.95 -3.29
N LEU A 24 14.85 5.31 -4.42
CA LEU A 24 15.19 3.90 -4.53
C LEU A 24 16.69 3.74 -4.20
N VAL A 25 17.00 3.07 -3.10
CA VAL A 25 18.39 2.84 -2.67
C VAL A 25 18.93 1.51 -3.12
N GLU A 26 18.08 0.49 -3.26
CA GLU A 26 18.52 -0.84 -3.67
C GLU A 26 17.45 -1.55 -4.49
N LEU A 27 17.90 -2.21 -5.55
CA LEU A 27 17.15 -3.18 -6.32
C LEU A 27 17.87 -4.52 -6.22
N GLU A 28 17.23 -5.51 -5.64
CA GLU A 28 17.69 -6.90 -5.69
C GLU A 28 16.79 -7.75 -6.57
N VAL A 29 17.40 -8.65 -7.33
CA VAL A 29 16.69 -9.63 -8.13
C VAL A 29 17.38 -10.98 -8.04
N ARG A 30 16.59 -12.05 -7.96
CA ARG A 30 17.06 -13.45 -7.93
C ARG A 30 16.20 -14.30 -8.86
N GLU A 31 16.86 -15.21 -9.59
CA GLU A 31 16.23 -16.20 -10.45
C GLU A 31 15.18 -15.64 -11.42
N LEU A 32 15.45 -14.46 -12.02
CA LEU A 32 14.59 -13.85 -13.03
C LEU A 32 15.19 -14.03 -14.43
N GLY A 33 14.67 -14.96 -15.18
CA GLY A 33 15.17 -15.31 -16.51
C GLY A 33 16.65 -15.73 -16.45
N PRO A 34 17.56 -15.09 -17.22
CA PRO A 34 19.00 -15.38 -17.19
C PRO A 34 19.75 -14.70 -16.03
N VAL A 35 19.08 -13.99 -15.12
CA VAL A 35 19.68 -13.36 -13.95
C VAL A 35 19.56 -14.30 -12.76
N SER A 36 20.66 -14.93 -12.35
CA SER A 36 20.70 -15.75 -11.14
C SER A 36 20.60 -14.89 -9.88
N ALA A 37 21.39 -13.82 -9.82
CA ALA A 37 21.31 -12.80 -8.76
C ALA A 37 21.95 -11.49 -9.23
N ALA A 38 21.31 -10.36 -8.92
CA ALA A 38 21.89 -9.04 -9.10
C ALA A 38 21.42 -8.11 -7.99
N SER A 39 22.31 -7.21 -7.52
CA SER A 39 21.98 -6.12 -6.62
C SER A 39 22.56 -4.83 -7.20
N LEU A 40 21.72 -3.78 -7.23
CA LEU A 40 22.09 -2.45 -7.66
C LEU A 40 21.87 -1.50 -6.48
N SER A 41 22.96 -0.91 -5.99
CA SER A 41 22.89 0.20 -5.04
C SER A 41 22.73 1.50 -5.81
N LEU A 42 21.64 2.17 -5.59
CA LEU A 42 21.23 3.38 -6.29
C LEU A 42 21.31 4.59 -5.36
N THR A 43 21.37 5.76 -5.93
CA THR A 43 21.41 7.04 -5.19
C THR A 43 20.55 8.05 -5.91
N ASP A 44 20.28 9.16 -5.26
CA ASP A 44 19.64 10.32 -5.90
C ASP A 44 20.35 10.74 -7.18
N GLY A 45 19.64 11.49 -8.02
CA GLY A 45 20.13 12.04 -9.27
C GLY A 45 19.90 11.13 -10.47
N PHE A 46 20.78 11.23 -11.46
CA PHE A 46 20.64 10.54 -12.74
C PHE A 46 21.52 9.28 -12.80
N THR A 47 20.90 8.13 -12.81
CA THR A 47 21.56 6.82 -12.99
C THR A 47 21.28 6.27 -14.38
N VAL A 48 22.32 5.78 -15.05
CA VAL A 48 22.19 5.09 -16.34
C VAL A 48 22.60 3.63 -16.22
N ILE A 49 21.88 2.78 -16.93
CA ILE A 49 22.15 1.35 -17.09
C ILE A 49 22.44 1.08 -18.56
N THR A 50 23.65 0.63 -18.89
CA THR A 50 24.09 0.31 -20.24
C THR A 50 24.43 -1.16 -20.41
N GLY A 51 24.70 -1.59 -21.62
CA GLY A 51 25.06 -2.96 -21.96
C GLY A 51 24.69 -3.30 -23.39
N GLU A 52 25.13 -4.44 -23.88
CA GLU A 52 24.81 -4.90 -25.24
C GLU A 52 23.31 -5.19 -25.41
N THR A 53 22.84 -5.15 -26.67
CA THR A 53 21.47 -5.54 -26.98
C THR A 53 21.26 -7.01 -26.61
N GLY A 54 20.22 -7.32 -25.82
CA GLY A 54 19.99 -8.65 -25.29
C GLY A 54 20.85 -9.05 -24.07
N ALA A 55 21.64 -8.10 -23.50
CA ALA A 55 22.45 -8.35 -22.30
C ALA A 55 21.63 -8.38 -20.99
N GLY A 56 20.30 -8.22 -21.04
CA GLY A 56 19.46 -8.29 -19.85
C GLY A 56 19.15 -6.94 -19.19
N LYS A 57 19.35 -5.82 -19.88
CA LYS A 57 18.98 -4.50 -19.38
C LYS A 57 17.49 -4.41 -19.02
N THR A 58 16.63 -4.85 -19.92
CA THR A 58 15.16 -4.88 -19.74
C THR A 58 14.74 -5.76 -18.56
N ILE A 59 15.51 -6.79 -18.24
CA ILE A 59 15.22 -7.67 -17.09
C ILE A 59 15.32 -6.91 -15.75
N LEU A 60 16.20 -5.91 -15.64
CA LEU A 60 16.28 -5.07 -14.44
C LEU A 60 15.04 -4.16 -14.30
N VAL A 61 14.49 -3.70 -15.43
CA VAL A 61 13.23 -2.97 -15.45
C VAL A 61 12.06 -3.90 -15.09
N GLU A 62 12.04 -5.12 -15.65
CA GLU A 62 11.06 -6.14 -15.30
C GLU A 62 11.15 -6.54 -13.81
N ALA A 63 12.36 -6.59 -13.24
CA ALA A 63 12.55 -6.82 -11.80
C ALA A 63 11.90 -5.69 -10.96
N LEU A 64 12.06 -4.43 -11.37
CA LEU A 64 11.37 -3.30 -10.73
C LEU A 64 9.86 -3.40 -10.88
N GLN A 65 9.37 -3.72 -12.07
CA GLN A 65 7.93 -3.94 -12.32
C GLN A 65 7.39 -5.07 -11.45
N LEU A 66 8.12 -6.17 -11.33
CA LEU A 66 7.75 -7.28 -10.46
C LEU A 66 7.71 -6.83 -9.00
N ALA A 67 8.75 -6.18 -8.49
CA ALA A 67 8.85 -5.70 -7.12
C ALA A 67 7.73 -4.70 -6.76
N THR A 68 7.25 -3.93 -7.74
CA THR A 68 6.18 -2.91 -7.59
C THR A 68 4.77 -3.44 -7.86
N GLY A 69 4.61 -4.74 -8.10
CA GLY A 69 3.30 -5.39 -8.16
C GLY A 69 2.75 -5.66 -9.56
N SER A 70 3.55 -5.52 -10.63
CA SER A 70 3.14 -5.97 -11.97
C SER A 70 2.95 -7.48 -11.99
N SER A 71 1.92 -7.96 -12.69
CA SER A 71 1.69 -9.39 -12.92
C SER A 71 2.28 -9.90 -14.23
N GLU A 72 2.70 -9.00 -15.09
CA GLU A 72 3.28 -9.33 -16.39
C GLU A 72 4.77 -9.59 -16.22
N VAL A 73 5.14 -10.86 -16.23
CA VAL A 73 6.54 -11.32 -16.25
C VAL A 73 6.72 -12.10 -17.54
N ASN A 74 7.66 -11.68 -18.38
CA ASN A 74 7.91 -12.30 -19.68
C ASN A 74 8.66 -13.65 -19.57
N TYR A 75 9.05 -14.06 -18.36
CA TYR A 75 9.74 -15.32 -18.09
C TYR A 75 8.88 -16.27 -17.29
N THR A 76 9.01 -17.56 -17.58
CA THR A 76 8.40 -18.60 -16.74
C THR A 76 8.96 -18.47 -15.32
N PRO A 77 8.13 -18.23 -14.31
CA PRO A 77 8.60 -18.12 -12.94
C PRO A 77 9.28 -19.40 -12.49
N THR A 78 10.50 -19.28 -11.97
CA THR A 78 11.29 -20.40 -11.44
C THR A 78 11.28 -20.40 -9.92
N ASP A 79 11.59 -21.55 -9.32
CA ASP A 79 11.80 -21.64 -7.88
C ASP A 79 12.95 -20.69 -7.46
N GLY A 80 12.72 -19.91 -6.41
CA GLY A 80 13.69 -18.93 -5.94
C GLY A 80 13.55 -17.53 -6.55
N LEU A 81 12.62 -17.34 -7.51
CA LEU A 81 12.33 -16.00 -8.07
C LEU A 81 11.99 -15.02 -6.95
N ALA A 82 12.75 -13.95 -6.88
CA ALA A 82 12.46 -12.81 -5.99
C ALA A 82 12.91 -11.50 -6.61
N ALA A 83 12.13 -10.47 -6.42
CA ALA A 83 12.52 -9.09 -6.70
C ALA A 83 12.15 -8.20 -5.51
N SER A 84 13.08 -7.34 -5.09
CA SER A 84 12.85 -6.38 -4.02
C SER A 84 13.40 -5.01 -4.38
N ALA A 85 12.65 -3.98 -4.00
CA ALA A 85 13.00 -2.59 -4.17
C ALA A 85 12.92 -1.89 -2.81
N LEU A 86 14.04 -1.37 -2.33
CA LEU A 86 14.16 -0.64 -1.08
C LEU A 86 14.17 0.85 -1.38
N PHE A 87 13.21 1.56 -0.80
CA PHE A 87 13.12 3.01 -0.84
C PHE A 87 13.44 3.58 0.53
N GLU A 88 14.19 4.68 0.57
CA GLU A 88 14.52 5.44 1.78
C GLU A 88 13.98 6.86 1.66
N GLY A 89 13.36 7.38 2.72
CA GLY A 89 12.80 8.72 2.76
C GLY A 89 12.72 9.27 4.19
N GLU A 90 12.20 10.49 4.34
CA GLU A 90 12.04 11.14 5.66
C GLU A 90 11.12 10.34 6.60
N ASP A 91 10.17 9.60 6.06
CA ASP A 91 9.24 8.73 6.81
C ASP A 91 9.81 7.34 7.11
N GLY A 92 11.07 7.08 6.76
CA GLY A 92 11.75 5.82 6.95
C GLY A 92 11.89 4.98 5.68
N GLU A 93 12.21 3.71 5.86
CA GLU A 93 12.43 2.75 4.78
C GLU A 93 11.14 2.06 4.36
N VAL A 94 10.98 1.85 3.05
CA VAL A 94 9.90 1.07 2.46
C VAL A 94 10.50 -0.02 1.57
N LEU A 95 10.41 -1.26 2.03
CA LEU A 95 10.82 -2.43 1.26
C LEU A 95 9.60 -3.05 0.57
N LEU A 96 9.57 -2.95 -0.75
CA LEU A 96 8.61 -3.66 -1.60
C LEU A 96 9.27 -4.94 -2.09
N ARG A 97 8.61 -6.09 -1.91
CA ARG A 97 9.15 -7.37 -2.34
C ARG A 97 8.08 -8.27 -2.92
N ARG A 98 8.46 -8.99 -3.97
CA ARG A 98 7.68 -10.06 -4.55
C ARG A 98 8.55 -11.28 -4.76
N GLU A 99 8.06 -12.45 -4.34
CA GLU A 99 8.81 -13.69 -4.43
C GLU A 99 7.91 -14.87 -4.76
N MET A 100 8.47 -15.88 -5.40
CA MET A 100 7.82 -17.16 -5.64
C MET A 100 7.84 -17.99 -4.35
N THR A 101 6.67 -18.49 -3.94
CA THR A 101 6.56 -19.45 -2.84
C THR A 101 6.83 -20.87 -3.34
N GLU A 102 7.15 -21.78 -2.45
CA GLU A 102 7.30 -23.23 -2.75
C GLU A 102 6.03 -23.83 -3.40
N SER A 103 4.88 -23.22 -3.20
CA SER A 103 3.61 -23.61 -3.82
C SER A 103 3.42 -23.06 -5.25
N GLY A 104 4.41 -22.38 -5.82
CA GLY A 104 4.36 -21.78 -7.17
C GLY A 104 3.47 -20.53 -7.28
N ARG A 105 3.19 -19.83 -6.17
CA ARG A 105 2.41 -18.57 -6.16
C ARG A 105 3.30 -17.39 -5.85
N LEU A 106 3.05 -16.25 -6.50
CA LEU A 106 3.71 -14.99 -6.17
C LEU A 106 3.13 -14.42 -4.87
N ARG A 107 4.01 -14.20 -3.90
CA ARG A 107 3.72 -13.55 -2.63
C ARG A 107 4.26 -12.12 -2.66
N SER A 108 3.44 -11.17 -2.25
CA SER A 108 3.79 -9.75 -2.16
C SER A 108 3.95 -9.35 -0.70
N THR A 109 4.96 -8.55 -0.39
CA THR A 109 5.16 -8.01 0.97
C THR A 109 5.59 -6.54 0.92
N ILE A 110 5.16 -5.79 1.94
CA ILE A 110 5.62 -4.43 2.25
C ILE A 110 6.22 -4.47 3.66
N ASN A 111 7.50 -4.14 3.80
CA ASN A 111 8.24 -4.21 5.07
C ASN A 111 8.07 -5.56 5.79
N GLY A 112 8.08 -6.67 5.01
CA GLY A 112 7.89 -8.03 5.52
C GLY A 112 6.45 -8.45 5.79
N SER A 113 5.48 -7.53 5.80
CA SER A 113 4.06 -7.83 5.97
C SER A 113 3.44 -8.29 4.65
N ILE A 114 2.69 -9.39 4.66
CA ILE A 114 2.02 -9.93 3.47
C ILE A 114 0.87 -9.01 3.07
N VAL A 115 0.83 -8.65 1.79
CA VAL A 115 -0.20 -7.77 1.21
C VAL A 115 -0.71 -8.34 -0.11
N SER A 116 -1.84 -7.82 -0.61
CA SER A 116 -2.30 -8.12 -1.96
C SER A 116 -1.40 -7.44 -3.01
N ALA A 117 -1.40 -7.96 -4.26
CA ALA A 117 -0.69 -7.32 -5.36
C ALA A 117 -1.21 -5.90 -5.65
N GLU A 118 -2.50 -5.66 -5.41
CA GLU A 118 -3.14 -4.34 -5.55
C GLU A 118 -2.64 -3.35 -4.49
N GLN A 119 -2.59 -3.77 -3.23
CA GLN A 119 -2.02 -2.94 -2.14
C GLN A 119 -0.54 -2.62 -2.37
N LEU A 120 0.24 -3.60 -2.89
CA LEU A 120 1.63 -3.38 -3.25
C LEU A 120 1.76 -2.33 -4.35
N ARG A 121 0.93 -2.43 -5.41
CA ARG A 121 0.90 -1.48 -6.52
C ARG A 121 0.50 -0.08 -6.07
N SER A 122 -0.56 0.04 -5.30
CA SER A 122 -1.02 1.32 -4.76
C SER A 122 0.06 1.98 -3.89
N ARG A 123 0.82 1.20 -3.11
CA ARG A 123 1.96 1.75 -2.35
C ARG A 123 3.11 2.20 -3.24
N ALA A 124 3.35 1.52 -4.36
CA ALA A 124 4.41 1.85 -5.30
C ALA A 124 4.13 3.11 -6.14
N GLU A 125 2.85 3.42 -6.42
CA GLU A 125 2.42 4.53 -7.31
C GLU A 125 3.01 5.90 -6.92
N GLY A 126 3.17 6.20 -5.63
CA GLY A 126 3.81 7.43 -5.16
C GLY A 126 5.35 7.37 -5.10
N LEU A 127 5.95 6.18 -5.20
CA LEU A 127 7.39 5.96 -5.03
C LEU A 127 8.11 5.92 -6.38
N ILE A 128 7.53 5.24 -7.37
CA ILE A 128 8.20 5.01 -8.65
C ILE A 128 7.22 5.04 -9.82
N THR A 129 7.68 5.62 -10.92
CA THR A 129 7.00 5.56 -12.22
C THR A 129 7.96 4.94 -13.23
N ILE A 130 7.52 3.89 -13.92
CA ILE A 130 8.34 3.18 -14.91
C ILE A 130 7.78 3.50 -16.29
N HIS A 131 8.60 4.04 -17.20
CA HIS A 131 8.25 4.44 -18.57
C HIS A 131 8.89 3.49 -19.58
N GLY A 132 8.08 2.65 -20.27
CA GLY A 132 8.54 1.66 -21.24
C GLY A 132 7.41 1.09 -22.11
N GLN A 133 7.66 0.00 -22.84
CA GLN A 133 6.70 -0.59 -23.80
C GLN A 133 5.33 -0.96 -23.22
N HIS A 134 5.26 -1.23 -21.89
CA HIS A 134 4.02 -1.65 -21.21
C HIS A 134 3.28 -0.50 -20.53
N ASP A 135 3.78 0.73 -20.65
CA ASP A 135 3.28 1.91 -19.92
C ASP A 135 2.02 2.54 -20.51
N SER A 136 1.51 1.98 -21.59
CA SER A 136 0.19 2.34 -22.12
C SER A 136 -0.93 2.18 -21.06
N MET A 137 -0.66 1.45 -19.97
CA MET A 137 -1.62 1.24 -18.88
C MET A 137 -1.88 2.49 -18.03
N LEU A 138 -0.84 3.27 -17.67
CA LEU A 138 -1.02 4.53 -16.92
C LEU A 138 -1.86 5.54 -17.69
N LEU A 139 -1.62 5.63 -19.00
CA LEU A 139 -2.37 6.52 -19.89
C LEU A 139 -3.78 6.02 -20.23
N LYS A 140 -4.09 4.74 -19.96
CA LYS A 140 -5.45 4.18 -20.02
C LYS A 140 -6.27 4.54 -18.79
N ASN A 141 -5.61 4.84 -17.66
CA ASN A 141 -6.29 5.22 -16.43
C ASN A 141 -6.69 6.70 -16.50
N LYS A 142 -7.97 6.95 -16.80
CA LYS A 142 -8.52 8.30 -16.88
C LYS A 142 -8.33 9.09 -15.58
N THR A 143 -8.38 8.42 -14.44
CA THR A 143 -8.17 9.06 -13.14
C THR A 143 -6.76 9.62 -13.00
N GLU A 144 -5.75 8.87 -13.45
CA GLU A 144 -4.36 9.32 -13.43
C GLU A 144 -4.12 10.50 -14.39
N CYS A 145 -4.69 10.43 -15.59
CA CYS A 145 -4.64 11.54 -16.54
C CYS A 145 -5.32 12.79 -15.97
N LEU A 146 -6.44 12.63 -15.27
CA LEU A 146 -7.16 13.72 -14.65
C LEU A 146 -6.36 14.34 -13.48
N ASN A 147 -5.80 13.49 -12.60
CA ASN A 147 -4.92 13.94 -11.51
C ASN A 147 -3.72 14.74 -12.05
N LEU A 148 -3.19 14.36 -13.20
CA LEU A 148 -2.10 15.08 -13.84
C LEU A 148 -2.50 16.53 -14.19
N ILE A 149 -3.68 16.71 -14.78
CA ILE A 149 -4.20 18.03 -15.15
C ILE A 149 -4.61 18.83 -13.91
N ASP A 150 -5.28 18.20 -12.95
CA ASP A 150 -5.69 18.84 -11.70
C ASP A 150 -4.47 19.35 -10.90
N ASN A 151 -3.41 18.54 -10.79
CA ASN A 151 -2.15 18.95 -10.15
C ASN A 151 -1.46 20.08 -10.92
N PHE A 152 -1.33 19.96 -12.25
CA PHE A 152 -0.73 21.01 -13.08
C PHE A 152 -1.49 22.34 -12.98
N GLY A 153 -2.83 22.27 -12.99
CA GLY A 153 -3.70 23.43 -12.82
C GLY A 153 -3.85 23.93 -11.40
N SER A 154 -3.32 23.21 -10.40
CA SER A 154 -3.59 23.42 -8.96
C SER A 154 -5.09 23.48 -8.67
N ILE A 155 -5.86 22.58 -9.28
CA ILE A 155 -7.32 22.56 -9.24
C ILE A 155 -7.77 21.83 -7.96
N ALA A 156 -8.44 22.58 -7.07
CA ALA A 156 -8.99 21.99 -5.86
C ALA A 156 -10.32 21.27 -6.16
N THR A 157 -10.38 19.99 -5.83
CA THR A 157 -11.59 19.16 -6.00
C THR A 157 -12.34 18.91 -4.69
N THR A 158 -11.81 19.37 -3.56
CA THR A 158 -12.35 19.11 -2.22
C THR A 158 -13.80 19.54 -2.08
N GLN A 159 -14.15 20.73 -2.61
CA GLN A 159 -15.52 21.25 -2.54
C GLN A 159 -16.48 20.37 -3.33
N TYR A 160 -16.09 19.94 -4.52
CA TYR A 160 -16.88 19.04 -5.36
C TYR A 160 -17.14 17.68 -4.69
N LEU A 161 -16.10 17.09 -4.12
CA LEU A 161 -16.23 15.81 -3.40
C LEU A 161 -17.10 15.94 -2.16
N ASN A 162 -16.99 17.06 -1.42
CA ASN A 162 -17.84 17.33 -0.27
C ASN A 162 -19.32 17.48 -0.67
N LEU A 163 -19.61 18.18 -1.78
CA LEU A 163 -20.99 18.30 -2.28
C LEU A 163 -21.56 16.96 -2.76
N LEU A 164 -20.75 16.12 -3.40
CA LEU A 164 -21.17 14.77 -3.77
C LEU A 164 -21.52 13.91 -2.54
N GLU A 165 -20.67 13.97 -1.52
CA GLU A 165 -20.92 13.23 -0.27
C GLU A 165 -22.16 13.78 0.46
N GLN A 166 -22.33 15.10 0.55
CA GLN A 166 -23.54 15.70 1.11
C GLN A 166 -24.78 15.26 0.36
N LEU A 167 -24.75 15.29 -0.98
CA LEU A 167 -25.88 14.84 -1.81
C LEU A 167 -26.18 13.36 -1.56
N ARG A 168 -25.15 12.52 -1.46
CA ARG A 168 -25.30 11.11 -1.12
C ARG A 168 -25.97 10.95 0.25
N VAL A 169 -25.46 11.64 1.26
CA VAL A 169 -26.00 11.57 2.63
C VAL A 169 -27.45 12.04 2.68
N HIS A 170 -27.79 13.15 1.99
CA HIS A 170 -29.16 13.64 1.94
C HIS A 170 -30.10 12.68 1.24
N ARG A 171 -29.66 12.05 0.13
CA ARG A 171 -30.47 11.06 -0.59
C ARG A 171 -30.63 9.77 0.23
N ASP A 172 -29.58 9.30 0.88
CA ASP A 172 -29.64 8.13 1.77
C ASP A 172 -30.60 8.40 2.94
N ARG A 173 -30.55 9.63 3.50
CA ARG A 173 -31.45 10.05 4.56
C ARG A 173 -32.91 10.12 4.09
N LEU A 174 -33.16 10.70 2.91
CA LEU A 174 -34.49 10.73 2.31
C LEU A 174 -35.01 9.31 2.04
N HIS A 175 -34.14 8.44 1.54
CA HIS A 175 -34.51 7.04 1.30
C HIS A 175 -34.85 6.28 2.59
N SER A 176 -34.11 6.55 3.68
CA SER A 176 -34.37 5.95 5.01
C SER A 176 -35.69 6.41 5.63
N LEU A 177 -36.20 7.58 5.24
CA LEU A 177 -37.50 8.10 5.66
C LEU A 177 -38.70 7.39 4.94
N GLY A 178 -38.41 6.61 3.88
CA GLY A 178 -39.43 5.86 3.11
C GLY A 178 -40.14 6.70 2.04
N GLY A 179 -40.17 6.24 0.80
CA GLY A 179 -40.69 7.01 -0.34
C GLY A 179 -42.20 7.27 -0.31
N SER A 180 -43.02 6.26 0.02
CA SER A 180 -44.48 6.38 0.17
C SER A 180 -44.91 6.36 1.65
N VAL A 181 -46.12 6.76 1.94
CA VAL A 181 -46.70 6.64 3.30
C VAL A 181 -46.68 5.18 3.78
N GLU A 182 -46.93 4.23 2.87
CA GLU A 182 -46.93 2.81 3.15
C GLU A 182 -45.48 2.29 3.39
N ASP A 183 -44.50 2.72 2.56
CA ASP A 183 -43.08 2.38 2.73
C ASP A 183 -42.53 2.94 4.03
N ARG A 184 -42.94 4.16 4.40
CA ARG A 184 -42.60 4.78 5.68
C ARG A 184 -43.15 4.02 6.87
N ALA A 185 -44.41 3.60 6.82
CA ALA A 185 -45.03 2.79 7.88
C ALA A 185 -44.31 1.45 8.05
N ALA A 186 -43.98 0.78 6.94
CA ALA A 186 -43.22 -0.48 6.95
C ALA A 186 -41.80 -0.29 7.51
N THR A 187 -41.13 0.78 7.09
CA THR A 187 -39.76 1.11 7.59
C THR A 187 -39.80 1.43 9.09
N ARG A 188 -40.80 2.21 9.54
CA ARG A 188 -41.02 2.52 10.96
C ARG A 188 -41.23 1.27 11.80
N ALA A 189 -42.11 0.34 11.32
CA ALA A 189 -42.35 -0.92 12.01
C ALA A 189 -41.08 -1.78 12.12
N ARG A 190 -40.25 -1.83 11.06
CA ARG A 190 -38.96 -2.54 11.07
C ARG A 190 -37.98 -1.95 12.07
N ILE A 191 -37.82 -0.61 12.09
CA ILE A 191 -36.95 0.10 13.02
C ILE A 191 -37.42 -0.12 14.45
N GLN A 192 -38.73 -0.03 14.68
CA GLN A 192 -39.33 -0.27 15.99
C GLN A 192 -39.02 -1.68 16.52
N ALA A 193 -39.17 -2.70 15.67
CA ALA A 193 -38.83 -4.07 16.04
C ALA A 193 -37.31 -4.24 16.38
N GLN A 194 -36.44 -3.53 15.70
CA GLN A 194 -35.00 -3.54 16.01
C GLN A 194 -34.71 -2.84 17.36
N ILE A 195 -35.35 -1.72 17.62
CA ILE A 195 -35.27 -1.01 18.89
C ILE A 195 -35.72 -1.92 20.03
N GLU A 196 -36.90 -2.55 19.91
CA GLU A 196 -37.43 -3.46 20.92
C GLU A 196 -36.51 -4.66 21.19
N LEU A 197 -35.91 -5.20 20.13
CA LEU A 197 -34.92 -6.26 20.27
C LEU A 197 -33.69 -5.79 21.08
N TYR A 198 -33.17 -4.59 20.79
CA TYR A 198 -32.05 -4.03 21.55
C TYR A 198 -32.44 -3.76 23.01
N GLU A 199 -33.62 -3.16 23.23
CA GLU A 199 -34.17 -2.84 24.56
C GLU A 199 -34.43 -4.10 25.39
N SER A 200 -34.80 -5.21 24.76
CA SER A 200 -34.98 -6.51 25.46
C SER A 200 -33.67 -7.03 26.08
N VAL A 201 -32.53 -6.63 25.54
CA VAL A 201 -31.21 -6.99 26.04
C VAL A 201 -30.63 -5.89 26.91
N MET A 202 -30.80 -4.65 26.50
CA MET A 202 -30.39 -3.38 27.12
C MET A 202 -29.02 -3.49 27.80
N PRO A 203 -27.92 -3.37 27.04
CA PRO A 203 -26.58 -3.37 27.63
C PRO A 203 -26.40 -2.22 28.64
N SER A 204 -25.78 -2.50 29.78
CA SER A 204 -25.51 -1.51 30.82
C SER A 204 -24.38 -0.54 30.46
N GLY A 205 -23.53 -0.91 29.48
CA GLY A 205 -22.44 -0.05 29.02
C GLY A 205 -21.62 -0.70 27.91
N PRO A 206 -20.68 0.08 27.30
CA PRO A 206 -19.89 -0.37 26.17
C PRO A 206 -18.93 -1.52 26.49
N ASN A 207 -18.58 -1.69 27.76
CA ASN A 207 -17.63 -2.69 28.21
C ASN A 207 -18.31 -3.90 28.86
N GLU A 208 -19.63 -3.92 29.03
CA GLU A 208 -20.35 -4.97 29.76
C GLU A 208 -19.99 -6.39 29.30
N LEU A 209 -19.83 -6.60 27.99
CA LEU A 209 -19.43 -7.90 27.45
C LEU A 209 -18.03 -8.28 27.90
N LEU A 210 -17.08 -7.34 27.88
CA LEU A 210 -15.70 -7.58 28.30
C LEU A 210 -15.64 -7.85 29.79
N ASP A 211 -16.29 -7.01 30.59
CA ASP A 211 -16.35 -7.14 32.05
C ASP A 211 -17.00 -8.48 32.46
N SER A 212 -18.07 -8.89 31.77
CA SER A 212 -18.74 -10.16 31.98
C SER A 212 -17.86 -11.35 31.63
N LEU A 213 -17.10 -11.29 30.55
CA LEU A 213 -16.15 -12.33 30.16
C LEU A 213 -14.99 -12.45 31.15
N GLU A 214 -14.44 -11.33 31.62
CA GLU A 214 -13.38 -11.34 32.67
C GLU A 214 -13.91 -11.88 33.97
N ARG A 215 -15.12 -11.52 34.37
CA ARG A 215 -15.78 -12.02 35.60
C ARG A 215 -16.05 -13.51 35.51
N LEU A 216 -16.58 -13.99 34.35
CA LEU A 216 -16.81 -15.42 34.13
C LEU A 216 -15.51 -16.23 34.21
N ALA A 217 -14.43 -15.73 33.54
CA ALA A 217 -13.13 -16.38 33.60
C ALA A 217 -12.59 -16.46 35.03
N THR A 218 -12.76 -15.40 35.82
CA THR A 218 -12.36 -15.36 37.23
C THR A 218 -13.11 -16.39 38.07
N LEU A 219 -14.44 -16.44 37.93
CA LEU A 219 -15.29 -17.39 38.65
C LEU A 219 -15.02 -18.84 38.24
N SER A 220 -14.84 -19.11 36.95
CA SER A 220 -14.49 -20.45 36.45
C SER A 220 -13.16 -20.92 37.02
N ASN A 221 -12.15 -20.06 37.07
CA ASN A 221 -10.86 -20.38 37.68
C ASN A 221 -10.99 -20.68 39.17
N LEU A 222 -11.84 -19.94 39.90
CA LEU A 222 -12.11 -20.19 41.30
C LEU A 222 -12.79 -21.56 41.51
N LEU A 223 -13.75 -21.93 40.66
CA LEU A 223 -14.38 -23.26 40.71
C LEU A 223 -13.39 -24.39 40.43
N ASP A 224 -12.53 -24.24 39.43
CA ASP A 224 -11.50 -25.21 39.09
C ASP A 224 -10.51 -25.40 40.25
N GLN A 225 -10.15 -24.30 40.91
CA GLN A 225 -9.33 -24.34 42.13
C GLN A 225 -10.08 -25.03 43.29
N ALA A 226 -11.33 -24.67 43.51
CA ALA A 226 -12.16 -25.30 44.54
C ALA A 226 -12.32 -26.80 44.32
N ALA A 227 -12.61 -27.22 43.06
CA ALA A 227 -12.70 -28.62 42.69
C ALA A 227 -11.38 -29.38 42.94
N SER A 228 -10.25 -28.76 42.58
CA SER A 228 -8.91 -29.31 42.80
C SER A 228 -8.60 -29.48 44.27
N ILE A 229 -8.93 -28.48 45.09
CA ILE A 229 -8.75 -28.53 46.55
C ILE A 229 -9.66 -29.60 47.18
N SER A 230 -10.93 -29.66 46.72
CA SER A 230 -11.88 -30.68 47.19
C SER A 230 -11.39 -32.10 46.88
N LEU A 231 -10.93 -32.32 45.64
CA LEU A 231 -10.38 -33.62 45.23
C LEU A 231 -9.12 -33.97 46.01
N ALA A 232 -8.26 -33.00 46.27
CA ALA A 232 -7.07 -33.22 47.11
C ALA A 232 -7.46 -33.60 48.55
N ALA A 233 -8.43 -32.91 49.17
CA ALA A 233 -8.95 -33.23 50.49
C ALA A 233 -9.57 -34.64 50.53
N GLU A 234 -10.38 -35.00 49.52
CA GLU A 234 -10.98 -36.32 49.37
C GLU A 234 -9.93 -37.44 49.28
N LYS A 235 -8.85 -37.22 48.53
CA LYS A 235 -7.73 -38.16 48.43
C LYS A 235 -6.98 -38.34 49.75
N LEU A 236 -6.99 -37.32 50.60
CA LEU A 236 -6.33 -37.38 51.91
C LEU A 236 -7.22 -38.02 53.00
N ILE A 237 -8.53 -37.68 53.07
CA ILE A 237 -9.41 -38.04 54.17
C ILE A 237 -10.78 -38.63 53.79
N GLY A 238 -11.08 -38.78 52.47
CA GLY A 238 -12.32 -39.39 51.96
C GLY A 238 -12.33 -40.93 52.16
N GLU A 239 -13.33 -41.56 51.56
CA GLU A 239 -13.45 -43.03 51.58
C GLU A 239 -12.36 -43.66 50.67
N GLY A 240 -11.60 -44.61 51.21
CA GLY A 240 -10.44 -45.22 50.53
C GLY A 240 -9.23 -44.30 50.38
N SER A 241 -9.15 -43.27 51.20
CA SER A 241 -8.11 -42.23 51.17
C SER A 241 -6.74 -42.68 51.64
N ALA A 242 -5.76 -41.78 51.53
CA ALA A 242 -4.44 -42.00 52.13
C ALA A 242 -4.52 -42.23 53.63
N ALA A 243 -5.40 -41.53 54.35
CA ALA A 243 -5.62 -41.74 55.79
C ALA A 243 -6.19 -43.13 56.10
N ASP A 244 -7.12 -43.63 55.29
CA ASP A 244 -7.67 -44.99 55.47
C ASP A 244 -6.60 -46.04 55.20
N LEU A 245 -5.80 -45.92 54.18
CA LEU A 245 -4.71 -46.85 53.83
C LEU A 245 -3.64 -46.87 54.94
N VAL A 246 -3.28 -45.66 55.44
CA VAL A 246 -2.33 -45.58 56.60
C VAL A 246 -2.92 -46.17 57.88
N SER A 247 -4.23 -45.95 58.13
CA SER A 247 -4.94 -46.51 59.28
C SER A 247 -4.98 -48.03 59.19
N GLU A 248 -5.31 -48.61 58.03
CA GLU A 248 -5.31 -50.05 57.78
C GLU A 248 -3.92 -50.65 57.98
N ALA A 249 -2.90 -50.03 57.36
CA ALA A 249 -1.51 -50.45 57.57
C ALA A 249 -1.09 -50.39 59.04
N ASN A 250 -1.48 -49.32 59.72
CA ASN A 250 -1.18 -49.17 61.15
C ASN A 250 -1.92 -50.21 62.05
N HIS A 251 -3.14 -50.60 61.63
CA HIS A 251 -3.88 -51.68 62.30
C HIS A 251 -3.17 -53.03 62.13
N LEU A 252 -2.63 -53.32 60.96
CA LEU A 252 -1.85 -54.54 60.73
C LEU A 252 -0.57 -54.59 61.55
N LEU A 253 0.06 -53.46 61.82
CA LEU A 253 1.27 -53.36 62.64
C LEU A 253 0.99 -53.60 64.13
N LYS A 254 -0.26 -53.46 64.62
CA LYS A 254 -0.64 -53.69 66.03
C LYS A 254 -0.47 -55.14 66.48
N VAL A 255 -0.39 -56.05 65.53
CA VAL A 255 -0.27 -57.50 65.84
C VAL A 255 1.17 -57.87 66.22
N VAL A 256 2.14 -56.94 66.05
CA VAL A 256 3.57 -57.24 66.27
C VAL A 256 4.18 -56.29 67.28
N ASP A 257 4.35 -56.75 68.53
CA ASP A 257 4.82 -55.95 69.68
C ASP A 257 6.18 -55.26 69.48
N SER A 258 7.05 -55.79 68.61
CA SER A 258 8.37 -55.20 68.30
C SER A 258 8.32 -53.98 67.37
N LEU A 259 7.16 -53.63 66.85
CA LEU A 259 6.99 -52.54 65.86
C LEU A 259 6.31 -51.29 66.39
N GLN A 260 6.22 -51.12 67.75
CA GLN A 260 5.56 -49.96 68.38
C GLN A 260 6.05 -48.59 67.85
N MET A 261 7.34 -48.47 67.64
CA MET A 261 7.90 -47.21 67.05
C MET A 261 7.33 -46.89 65.71
N PHE A 262 7.10 -47.88 64.82
CA PHE A 262 6.49 -47.70 63.54
C PHE A 262 4.99 -47.38 63.62
N GLN A 263 4.30 -47.97 64.61
CA GLN A 263 2.90 -47.64 64.91
C GLN A 263 2.76 -46.17 65.32
N HIS A 264 3.62 -45.66 66.20
CA HIS A 264 3.60 -44.25 66.58
C HIS A 264 3.84 -43.33 65.37
N ARG A 265 4.80 -43.68 64.54
CA ARG A 265 5.03 -42.90 63.26
C ARG A 265 3.83 -42.94 62.33
N GLY A 266 3.18 -44.11 62.18
CA GLY A 266 1.96 -44.25 61.41
C GLY A 266 0.80 -43.47 62.03
N GLN A 267 0.70 -43.39 63.33
CA GLN A 267 -0.29 -42.59 64.04
C GLN A 267 -0.07 -41.07 63.78
N SER A 268 1.17 -40.61 63.95
CA SER A 268 1.50 -39.19 63.65
C SER A 268 1.24 -38.83 62.20
N LEU A 269 1.60 -39.71 61.27
CA LEU A 269 1.29 -39.47 59.82
C LEU A 269 -0.22 -39.41 59.56
N LEU A 270 -1.00 -40.26 60.27
CA LEU A 270 -2.45 -40.25 60.13
C LEU A 270 -3.06 -38.93 60.63
N GLU A 271 -2.55 -38.41 61.77
CA GLU A 271 -2.96 -37.13 62.34
C GLU A 271 -2.60 -35.98 61.33
N GLU A 272 -1.36 -35.97 60.84
CA GLU A 272 -0.92 -34.97 59.84
C GLU A 272 -1.78 -35.02 58.56
N LEU A 273 -2.11 -36.20 58.01
CA LEU A 273 -2.97 -36.35 56.83
C LEU A 273 -4.39 -35.83 57.08
N ARG A 274 -4.92 -36.11 58.31
CA ARG A 274 -6.25 -35.62 58.70
C ARG A 274 -6.27 -34.10 58.86
N ASP A 275 -5.26 -33.56 59.55
CA ASP A 275 -5.14 -32.12 59.73
C ASP A 275 -5.05 -31.40 58.35
N LEU A 276 -4.15 -31.84 57.46
CA LEU A 276 -4.01 -31.29 56.14
C LEU A 276 -5.30 -31.41 55.33
N GLY A 277 -5.97 -32.57 55.37
CA GLY A 277 -7.24 -32.78 54.70
C GLY A 277 -8.36 -31.88 55.23
N GLN A 278 -8.36 -31.63 56.55
CA GLN A 278 -9.30 -30.70 57.20
C GLN A 278 -8.99 -29.24 56.81
N GLU A 279 -7.71 -28.84 56.84
CA GLU A 279 -7.31 -27.50 56.40
C GLU A 279 -7.75 -27.24 54.96
N LEU A 280 -7.49 -28.18 54.03
CA LEU A 280 -7.96 -28.08 52.64
C LEU A 280 -9.50 -28.01 52.56
N SER A 281 -10.20 -28.77 53.39
CA SER A 281 -11.67 -28.73 53.43
C SER A 281 -12.21 -27.40 53.98
N VAL A 282 -11.47 -26.74 54.86
CA VAL A 282 -11.80 -25.39 55.37
C VAL A 282 -11.57 -24.36 54.26
N ILE A 283 -10.42 -24.44 53.57
CA ILE A 283 -10.11 -23.57 52.42
C ILE A 283 -11.17 -23.74 51.32
N HIS A 284 -11.52 -24.98 50.97
CA HIS A 284 -12.56 -25.27 49.96
C HIS A 284 -13.90 -24.63 50.35
N ARG A 285 -14.34 -24.74 51.62
CA ARG A 285 -15.58 -24.11 52.07
C ARG A 285 -15.54 -22.59 52.13
N GLY A 286 -14.34 -22.01 52.17
CA GLY A 286 -14.14 -20.58 52.12
C GLY A 286 -14.14 -20.01 50.69
N ILE A 287 -14.08 -20.85 49.65
CA ILE A 287 -14.19 -20.43 48.29
C ILE A 287 -15.67 -20.31 47.94
N ASP A 288 -16.16 -19.08 47.95
CA ASP A 288 -17.53 -18.74 47.56
C ASP A 288 -17.58 -18.48 46.07
N ALA A 289 -17.81 -19.52 45.26
CA ALA A 289 -18.06 -19.41 43.83
C ALA A 289 -19.53 -19.78 43.59
N ASP A 290 -20.35 -18.78 43.39
CA ASP A 290 -21.77 -18.95 43.11
C ASP A 290 -21.98 -19.50 41.69
N GLY A 291 -22.37 -20.78 41.60
CA GLY A 291 -22.74 -21.43 40.34
C GLY A 291 -23.87 -20.72 39.62
N GLY A 292 -24.77 -20.09 40.35
CA GLY A 292 -25.86 -19.28 39.75
C GLY A 292 -25.34 -18.01 39.07
N GLU A 293 -24.27 -17.40 39.62
CA GLU A 293 -23.64 -16.25 38.98
C GLU A 293 -22.98 -16.66 37.65
N ILE A 294 -22.39 -17.83 37.57
CA ILE A 294 -21.76 -18.35 36.35
C ILE A 294 -22.80 -18.60 35.24
N GLU A 295 -23.90 -19.24 35.58
CA GLU A 295 -25.00 -19.50 34.65
C GLU A 295 -25.60 -18.18 34.17
N PHE A 296 -25.87 -17.27 35.09
CA PHE A 296 -26.34 -15.91 34.74
C PHE A 296 -25.39 -15.17 33.80
N LEU A 297 -24.08 -15.15 34.10
CA LEU A 297 -23.08 -14.50 33.26
C LEU A 297 -22.97 -15.17 31.90
N SER A 298 -23.03 -16.50 31.84
CA SER A 298 -22.98 -17.25 30.58
C SER A 298 -24.16 -16.91 29.66
N ASP A 299 -25.35 -16.88 30.21
CA ASP A 299 -26.56 -16.48 29.49
C ASP A 299 -26.49 -15.02 29.06
N ARG A 300 -26.00 -14.14 29.94
CA ARG A 300 -25.85 -12.72 29.62
C ARG A 300 -24.83 -12.49 28.51
N ILE A 301 -23.68 -13.15 28.55
CA ILE A 301 -22.65 -13.11 27.51
C ILE A 301 -23.23 -13.58 26.17
N TYR A 302 -23.95 -14.71 26.17
CA TYR A 302 -24.57 -15.24 24.95
C TYR A 302 -25.53 -14.22 24.32
N VAL A 303 -26.36 -13.58 25.13
CA VAL A 303 -27.31 -12.57 24.67
C VAL A 303 -26.61 -11.32 24.14
N LEU A 304 -25.56 -10.83 24.86
CA LEU A 304 -24.77 -9.69 24.43
C LEU A 304 -23.99 -9.97 23.14
N GLN A 305 -23.41 -11.16 22.99
CA GLN A 305 -22.77 -11.58 21.74
C GLN A 305 -23.75 -11.68 20.57
N SER A 306 -24.94 -12.21 20.83
CA SER A 306 -26.01 -12.27 19.83
C SER A 306 -26.43 -10.86 19.37
N LEU A 307 -26.48 -9.92 20.30
CA LEU A 307 -26.74 -8.52 20.03
C LEU A 307 -25.62 -7.90 19.20
N SER A 308 -24.35 -8.09 19.59
CA SER A 308 -23.19 -7.56 18.88
C SER A 308 -23.13 -8.02 17.43
N ARG A 309 -23.36 -9.30 17.16
CA ARG A 309 -23.42 -9.83 15.79
C ARG A 309 -24.49 -9.17 14.91
N ARG A 310 -25.58 -8.70 15.50
CA ARG A 310 -26.68 -8.06 14.76
C ARG A 310 -26.52 -6.56 14.58
N PHE A 311 -25.96 -5.89 15.61
CA PHE A 311 -25.92 -4.43 15.68
C PHE A 311 -24.51 -3.85 15.46
N GLY A 312 -23.46 -4.70 15.43
CA GLY A 312 -22.07 -4.30 15.20
C GLY A 312 -21.15 -4.65 16.38
N GLU A 313 -19.90 -4.96 16.07
CA GLU A 313 -18.84 -5.23 17.08
C GLU A 313 -17.82 -4.08 17.06
N PRO A 314 -17.32 -3.63 18.21
CA PRO A 314 -17.64 -4.04 19.59
C PRO A 314 -18.99 -3.51 20.10
N LEU A 315 -19.35 -3.80 21.37
CA LEU A 315 -20.63 -3.41 21.98
C LEU A 315 -20.91 -1.90 21.94
N SER A 316 -19.85 -1.09 21.90
CA SER A 316 -19.93 0.37 21.67
C SER A 316 -20.55 0.72 20.29
N GLU A 317 -20.30 -0.09 19.28
CA GLU A 317 -20.92 0.09 17.95
C GLU A 317 -22.40 -0.29 17.97
N CYS A 318 -22.78 -1.32 18.76
CA CYS A 318 -24.20 -1.62 19.00
C CYS A 318 -24.96 -0.42 19.58
N MET A 319 -24.34 0.26 20.55
CA MET A 319 -24.93 1.46 21.17
C MET A 319 -25.06 2.62 20.17
N LYS A 320 -24.07 2.80 19.31
CA LYS A 320 -24.17 3.81 18.22
C LYS A 320 -25.27 3.44 17.24
N THR A 321 -25.36 2.17 16.84
CA THR A 321 -26.42 1.68 15.96
C THR A 321 -27.81 1.89 16.58
N TYR A 322 -27.98 1.56 17.87
CA TYR A 322 -29.21 1.81 18.59
C TYR A 322 -29.59 3.29 18.62
N ASN A 323 -28.64 4.17 18.97
CA ASN A 323 -28.87 5.62 18.96
C ASN A 323 -29.25 6.13 17.57
N SER A 324 -28.62 5.57 16.50
CA SER A 324 -28.99 5.87 15.12
C SER A 324 -30.42 5.43 14.80
N LEU A 325 -30.84 4.24 15.27
CA LEU A 325 -32.21 3.75 15.09
C LEU A 325 -33.24 4.62 15.82
N LEU A 326 -32.92 5.07 17.04
CA LEU A 326 -33.77 6.01 17.78
C LEU A 326 -33.91 7.34 17.03
N ALA A 327 -32.80 7.86 16.49
CA ALA A 327 -32.81 9.07 15.68
C ALA A 327 -33.65 8.89 14.41
N GLN A 328 -33.46 7.76 13.69
CA GLN A 328 -34.24 7.41 12.50
C GLN A 328 -35.73 7.28 12.80
N ARG A 329 -36.07 6.64 13.93
CA ARG A 329 -37.48 6.55 14.37
C ARG A 329 -38.10 7.92 14.62
N SER A 330 -37.35 8.77 15.37
CA SER A 330 -37.80 10.15 15.65
C SER A 330 -37.99 10.98 14.37
N GLU A 331 -37.08 10.77 13.40
CA GLU A 331 -37.22 11.39 12.08
C GLU A 331 -38.42 10.92 11.30
N LEU A 332 -38.72 9.60 11.38
CA LEU A 332 -39.93 9.02 10.74
C LEU A 332 -41.22 9.54 11.37
N ASP A 333 -41.22 9.77 12.68
CA ASP A 333 -42.37 10.29 13.41
C ASP A 333 -42.71 11.74 12.99
N ASN A 334 -41.67 12.51 12.58
CA ASN A 334 -41.79 13.88 12.06
C ASN A 334 -41.66 13.95 10.53
N ALA A 335 -41.98 12.86 9.86
CA ALA A 335 -41.55 12.56 8.47
C ALA A 335 -41.99 13.56 7.39
N HIS A 336 -43.04 14.32 7.59
CA HIS A 336 -43.50 15.24 6.52
C HIS A 336 -42.64 16.52 6.48
N GLU A 337 -42.40 17.17 7.61
CA GLU A 337 -41.59 18.40 7.68
C GLU A 337 -40.13 18.11 7.33
N VAL A 338 -39.58 17.01 7.88
CA VAL A 338 -38.20 16.60 7.63
C VAL A 338 -37.97 16.21 6.18
N SER A 339 -38.92 15.56 5.50
CA SER A 339 -38.76 15.20 4.08
C SER A 339 -38.69 16.44 3.18
N VAL A 340 -39.51 17.45 3.44
CA VAL A 340 -39.51 18.72 2.70
C VAL A 340 -38.17 19.44 2.90
N GLU A 341 -37.67 19.52 4.15
CA GLU A 341 -36.39 20.12 4.42
C GLU A 341 -35.23 19.41 3.72
N ILE A 342 -35.26 18.08 3.67
CA ILE A 342 -34.22 17.30 2.99
C ILE A 342 -34.32 17.46 1.46
N GLU A 343 -35.51 17.53 0.89
CA GLU A 343 -35.73 17.79 -0.54
C GLU A 343 -35.20 19.17 -0.93
N ASP A 344 -35.43 20.17 -0.10
CA ASP A 344 -34.87 21.52 -0.29
C ASP A 344 -33.33 21.50 -0.21
N LEU A 345 -32.74 20.77 0.77
CA LEU A 345 -31.31 20.57 0.87
C LEU A 345 -30.72 19.85 -0.34
N ILE A 346 -31.39 18.81 -0.84
CA ILE A 346 -30.99 18.11 -2.08
C ILE A 346 -30.98 19.10 -3.24
N SER A 347 -32.07 19.83 -3.44
CA SER A 347 -32.20 20.79 -4.53
C SER A 347 -31.12 21.89 -4.48
N SER A 348 -30.87 22.43 -3.30
CA SER A 348 -29.80 23.40 -3.07
C SER A 348 -28.42 22.81 -3.35
N THR A 349 -28.13 21.60 -2.83
CA THR A 349 -26.86 20.91 -3.04
C THR A 349 -26.65 20.55 -4.51
N GLU A 350 -27.68 20.14 -5.23
CA GLU A 350 -27.64 19.88 -6.67
C GLU A 350 -27.33 21.14 -7.48
N SER A 351 -27.95 22.27 -7.11
CA SER A 351 -27.65 23.57 -7.73
C SER A 351 -26.18 23.98 -7.53
N ASP A 352 -25.66 23.81 -6.33
CA ASP A 352 -24.25 24.13 -6.03
C ASP A 352 -23.29 23.14 -6.70
N LEU A 353 -23.66 21.87 -6.79
CA LEU A 353 -22.91 20.86 -7.52
C LEU A 353 -22.81 21.17 -9.01
N GLU A 354 -23.88 21.66 -9.65
CA GLU A 354 -23.84 22.09 -11.06
C GLU A 354 -22.93 23.30 -11.29
N LYS A 355 -22.92 24.26 -10.38
CA LYS A 355 -21.97 25.40 -10.43
C LYS A 355 -20.55 24.92 -10.31
N GLU A 356 -20.31 23.99 -9.38
CA GLU A 356 -18.96 23.44 -9.13
C GLU A 356 -18.48 22.55 -10.29
N ARG A 357 -19.38 21.78 -10.91
CA ARG A 357 -19.07 21.02 -12.15
C ARG A 357 -18.63 21.95 -13.28
N ALA A 358 -19.38 23.02 -13.51
CA ALA A 358 -19.04 24.00 -14.53
C ALA A 358 -17.70 24.69 -14.22
N ARG A 359 -17.42 25.00 -12.95
CA ARG A 359 -16.14 25.54 -12.50
C ARG A 359 -14.99 24.59 -12.80
N LEU A 360 -15.11 23.33 -12.37
CA LEU A 360 -14.09 22.30 -12.59
C LEU A 360 -13.82 22.09 -14.08
N LYS A 361 -14.88 21.95 -14.88
CA LYS A 361 -14.75 21.79 -16.33
C LYS A 361 -13.97 22.93 -16.98
N ASN A 362 -14.28 24.17 -16.62
CA ASN A 362 -13.59 25.33 -17.14
C ASN A 362 -12.11 25.35 -16.73
N GLN A 363 -11.82 25.15 -15.44
CA GLN A 363 -10.45 25.11 -14.93
C GLN A 363 -9.63 23.99 -15.55
N ARG A 364 -10.21 22.80 -15.71
CA ARG A 364 -9.58 21.65 -16.37
C ARG A 364 -9.32 21.92 -17.84
N SER A 365 -10.27 22.55 -18.56
CA SER A 365 -10.09 22.90 -19.96
C SER A 365 -8.98 23.93 -20.18
N GLU A 366 -8.91 24.96 -19.31
CA GLU A 366 -7.81 25.95 -19.35
C GLU A 366 -6.46 25.31 -19.00
N ALA A 367 -6.43 24.47 -17.95
CA ALA A 367 -5.22 23.74 -17.57
C ALA A 367 -4.77 22.79 -18.69
N ALA A 368 -5.68 22.06 -19.31
CA ALA A 368 -5.42 21.16 -20.42
C ALA A 368 -4.83 21.88 -21.65
N GLY A 369 -5.33 23.07 -21.96
CA GLY A 369 -4.75 23.92 -23.04
C GLY A 369 -3.30 24.30 -22.72
N ARG A 370 -3.06 24.89 -21.54
CA ARG A 370 -1.70 25.27 -21.11
C ARG A 370 -0.76 24.06 -21.00
N PHE A 371 -1.25 22.94 -20.53
CA PHE A 371 -0.49 21.70 -20.44
C PHE A 371 -0.10 21.19 -21.82
N SER A 372 -1.04 21.20 -22.80
CA SER A 372 -0.79 20.81 -24.18
C SER A 372 0.29 21.67 -24.83
N ASP A 373 0.23 23.00 -24.64
CA ASP A 373 1.22 23.94 -25.15
C ASP A 373 2.62 23.66 -24.55
N GLN A 374 2.70 23.43 -23.25
CA GLN A 374 3.98 23.15 -22.57
C GLN A 374 4.57 21.78 -22.97
N VAL A 375 3.74 20.75 -23.08
CA VAL A 375 4.19 19.47 -23.65
C VAL A 375 4.71 19.69 -25.07
N GLY A 376 3.98 20.44 -25.89
CA GLY A 376 4.40 20.79 -27.27
C GLY A 376 5.79 21.41 -27.32
N LEU A 377 6.12 22.34 -26.44
CA LEU A 377 7.46 22.94 -26.34
C LEU A 377 8.53 21.90 -26.00
N ASN A 378 8.25 20.99 -25.08
CA ASN A 378 9.19 19.95 -24.68
C ASN A 378 9.34 18.85 -25.74
N LEU A 379 8.33 18.59 -26.56
CA LEU A 379 8.42 17.59 -27.64
C LEU A 379 9.59 17.86 -28.59
N ALA A 380 9.85 19.13 -28.95
CA ALA A 380 11.00 19.48 -29.76
C ALA A 380 12.34 19.13 -29.08
N ARG A 381 12.43 19.29 -27.76
CA ARG A 381 13.64 18.98 -26.97
C ARG A 381 13.91 17.48 -26.88
N VAL A 382 12.84 16.67 -26.95
CA VAL A 382 12.95 15.18 -26.90
C VAL A 382 12.90 14.57 -28.31
N ALA A 383 13.34 15.33 -29.34
CA ALA A 383 13.45 14.88 -30.72
C ALA A 383 12.12 14.55 -31.43
N LEU A 384 11.08 15.24 -31.06
CA LEU A 384 9.77 15.17 -31.70
C LEU A 384 9.32 16.58 -32.19
N PRO A 385 10.12 17.28 -33.02
CA PRO A 385 9.89 18.72 -33.35
C PRO A 385 8.62 18.97 -34.17
N HIS A 386 8.09 17.96 -34.83
CA HIS A 386 6.90 18.05 -35.66
C HIS A 386 5.67 17.40 -35.04
N ALA A 387 5.84 16.80 -33.86
CA ALA A 387 4.75 16.13 -33.14
C ALA A 387 3.76 17.15 -32.57
N ARG A 388 2.52 16.73 -32.47
CA ARG A 388 1.45 17.48 -31.79
C ARG A 388 0.90 16.67 -30.66
N PHE A 389 0.65 17.34 -29.55
CA PHE A 389 0.02 16.76 -28.37
C PHE A 389 -1.17 17.64 -27.98
N ARG A 390 -2.29 17.01 -27.64
CA ARG A 390 -3.51 17.69 -27.24
C ARG A 390 -4.21 16.91 -26.15
N VAL A 391 -4.70 17.65 -25.17
CA VAL A 391 -5.57 17.12 -24.12
C VAL A 391 -7.00 17.53 -24.45
N ASP A 392 -7.91 16.57 -24.47
CA ASP A 392 -9.34 16.77 -24.67
C ASP A 392 -10.08 16.52 -23.36
N ILE A 393 -10.93 17.47 -22.98
CA ILE A 393 -11.71 17.45 -21.75
C ILE A 393 -13.20 17.41 -22.10
N ALA A 394 -13.88 16.36 -21.64
CA ALA A 394 -15.30 16.14 -21.83
C ALA A 394 -16.01 15.79 -20.52
N GLY A 395 -17.32 15.58 -20.57
CA GLY A 395 -18.14 15.34 -19.39
C GLY A 395 -18.66 16.63 -18.75
N ALA A 396 -19.58 16.51 -17.81
CA ALA A 396 -20.23 17.65 -17.16
C ALA A 396 -19.26 18.40 -16.22
N ASP A 397 -18.40 17.69 -15.54
CA ASP A 397 -17.38 18.16 -14.60
C ASP A 397 -15.96 18.16 -15.19
N GLY A 398 -15.82 17.81 -16.48
CA GLY A 398 -14.51 17.65 -17.12
C GLY A 398 -13.75 16.41 -16.66
N SER A 399 -14.43 15.37 -16.18
CA SER A 399 -13.79 14.12 -15.73
C SER A 399 -13.45 13.14 -16.85
N ASP A 400 -14.03 13.33 -18.04
CA ASP A 400 -13.69 12.54 -19.22
C ASP A 400 -12.53 13.18 -19.97
N ILE A 401 -11.35 12.57 -19.85
CA ILE A 401 -10.10 13.09 -20.35
C ILE A 401 -9.47 12.14 -21.37
N SER A 402 -8.88 12.71 -22.41
CA SER A 402 -8.15 11.96 -23.43
C SER A 402 -6.91 12.71 -23.89
N PHE A 403 -5.79 12.00 -23.98
CA PHE A 403 -4.53 12.49 -24.51
C PHE A 403 -4.38 12.05 -25.97
N TRP A 404 -4.26 13.00 -26.86
CA TRP A 404 -4.12 12.81 -28.29
C TRP A 404 -2.71 13.15 -28.74
N PHE A 405 -2.19 12.33 -29.62
CA PHE A 405 -0.83 12.47 -30.15
C PHE A 405 -0.79 12.27 -31.66
N GLN A 406 0.00 13.08 -32.32
CA GLN A 406 0.32 12.97 -33.73
C GLN A 406 1.85 13.09 -33.86
N ALA A 407 2.53 12.03 -34.23
CA ALA A 407 3.99 11.99 -34.30
C ALA A 407 4.56 12.92 -35.38
N ASN A 408 3.92 12.98 -36.55
CA ASN A 408 4.37 13.81 -37.68
C ASN A 408 3.18 14.39 -38.47
N PRO A 409 3.33 15.54 -39.10
CA PRO A 409 2.33 16.08 -40.01
C PRO A 409 1.99 15.07 -41.11
N GLY A 410 0.69 14.86 -41.33
CA GLY A 410 0.19 13.90 -42.32
C GLY A 410 -0.12 12.51 -41.78
N LEU A 411 0.33 12.15 -40.56
CA LEU A 411 -0.14 10.99 -39.86
C LEU A 411 -1.47 11.29 -39.17
N LYS A 412 -2.25 10.23 -38.88
CA LYS A 412 -3.49 10.37 -38.15
C LYS A 412 -3.19 10.68 -36.66
N GLU A 413 -3.97 11.59 -36.09
CA GLU A 413 -3.98 11.78 -34.63
C GLU A 413 -4.62 10.56 -33.99
N GLU A 414 -3.98 10.01 -32.96
CA GLU A 414 -4.44 8.84 -32.23
C GLU A 414 -4.34 9.06 -30.70
N LEU A 415 -5.02 8.22 -29.93
CA LEU A 415 -4.90 8.28 -28.48
C LEU A 415 -3.47 7.87 -28.06
N LEU A 416 -2.86 8.64 -27.17
CA LEU A 416 -1.46 8.46 -26.78
C LEU A 416 -1.15 7.02 -26.35
N HIS A 417 -2.08 6.37 -25.64
CA HIS A 417 -1.92 4.97 -25.21
C HIS A 417 -2.01 3.93 -26.35
N GLN A 418 -2.37 4.37 -27.57
CA GLN A 418 -2.43 3.51 -28.77
C GLN A 418 -1.24 3.72 -29.69
N THR A 419 -0.33 4.64 -29.32
CA THR A 419 0.88 4.93 -30.11
C THR A 419 1.73 3.66 -30.24
N ALA A 420 2.01 3.27 -31.47
CA ALA A 420 2.66 1.99 -31.78
C ALA A 420 4.16 1.95 -31.46
N SER A 421 4.82 3.12 -31.36
CA SER A 421 6.27 3.22 -31.12
C SER A 421 6.57 3.43 -29.64
N GLY A 422 7.18 2.43 -29.00
CA GLY A 422 7.62 2.50 -27.59
C GLY A 422 8.58 3.67 -27.34
N GLY A 423 9.53 3.93 -28.25
CA GLY A 423 10.46 5.04 -28.12
C GLY A 423 9.80 6.42 -28.24
N GLU A 424 8.81 6.59 -29.13
CA GLU A 424 8.04 7.83 -29.22
C GLU A 424 7.23 8.05 -27.95
N LEU A 425 6.56 7.01 -27.45
CA LEU A 425 5.80 7.07 -26.21
C LEU A 425 6.69 7.47 -25.02
N SER A 426 7.85 6.82 -24.85
CA SER A 426 8.79 7.15 -23.77
C SER A 426 9.27 8.60 -23.84
N ARG A 427 9.50 9.15 -25.04
CA ARG A 427 9.88 10.56 -25.20
C ARG A 427 8.73 11.52 -24.91
N VAL A 428 7.50 11.20 -25.29
CA VAL A 428 6.32 12.00 -24.91
C VAL A 428 6.13 11.98 -23.40
N LEU A 429 6.32 10.84 -22.76
CA LEU A 429 6.25 10.71 -21.30
C LEU A 429 7.36 11.49 -20.61
N LEU A 430 8.58 11.55 -21.17
CA LEU A 430 9.62 12.44 -20.67
C LEU A 430 9.20 13.92 -20.81
N ALA A 431 8.65 14.33 -21.95
CA ALA A 431 8.16 15.70 -22.15
C ALA A 431 7.06 16.08 -21.14
N ILE A 432 6.19 15.13 -20.78
CA ILE A 432 5.17 15.27 -19.72
C ILE A 432 5.83 15.35 -18.34
N SER A 433 6.79 14.48 -18.04
CA SER A 433 7.48 14.42 -16.75
C SER A 433 8.24 15.72 -16.43
N LEU A 434 8.80 16.39 -17.44
CA LEU A 434 9.45 17.70 -17.29
C LEU A 434 8.50 18.82 -16.82
N ILE A 435 7.19 18.62 -16.96
CA ILE A 435 6.17 19.58 -16.53
C ILE A 435 5.55 19.17 -15.20
N SER A 436 5.51 17.86 -14.95
CA SER A 436 4.80 17.25 -13.83
C SER A 436 5.77 16.86 -12.70
N ILE A 437 6.66 17.77 -12.34
CA ILE A 437 7.69 17.57 -11.31
C ILE A 437 7.03 17.22 -9.96
N GLY A 438 7.57 16.19 -9.28
CA GLY A 438 7.14 15.78 -7.93
C GLY A 438 5.98 14.77 -7.88
N ARG A 439 5.62 14.17 -9.00
CA ARG A 439 4.58 13.14 -9.06
C ARG A 439 5.00 11.79 -8.47
N SER A 440 6.25 11.40 -8.69
CA SER A 440 6.88 10.23 -8.08
C SER A 440 8.29 10.58 -7.64
N SER A 441 8.78 9.84 -6.67
CA SER A 441 10.14 10.06 -6.15
C SER A 441 11.22 9.53 -7.11
N CYS A 442 10.88 8.52 -7.93
CA CYS A 442 11.77 7.89 -8.89
C CYS A 442 11.07 7.72 -10.25
N ALA A 443 11.72 8.12 -11.34
CA ALA A 443 11.29 7.86 -12.71
C ALA A 443 12.28 6.93 -13.42
N VAL A 444 11.77 5.85 -14.01
CA VAL A 444 12.57 4.90 -14.80
C VAL A 444 12.16 5.01 -16.27
N PHE A 445 13.13 5.15 -17.15
CA PHE A 445 12.89 5.21 -18.60
C PHE A 445 13.58 4.05 -19.30
N ASP A 446 12.80 3.26 -20.02
CA ASP A 446 13.29 2.23 -20.93
C ASP A 446 12.97 2.62 -22.38
N GLU A 447 13.82 2.18 -23.32
CA GLU A 447 13.67 2.42 -24.78
C GLU A 447 13.56 3.89 -25.20
N ILE A 448 13.92 4.85 -24.36
CA ILE A 448 13.81 6.28 -24.66
C ILE A 448 14.65 6.69 -25.89
N ASP A 449 15.67 5.92 -26.19
CA ASP A 449 16.62 6.09 -27.29
C ASP A 449 16.29 5.24 -28.52
N ALA A 450 15.14 4.57 -28.56
CA ALA A 450 14.72 3.79 -29.72
C ALA A 450 14.50 4.70 -30.94
N GLY A 451 15.16 4.37 -32.05
CA GLY A 451 15.04 5.07 -33.35
C GLY A 451 15.70 6.43 -33.42
N ILE A 452 16.60 6.79 -32.51
CA ILE A 452 17.32 8.08 -32.54
C ILE A 452 18.84 7.88 -32.62
N GLY A 453 19.54 8.90 -33.15
CA GLY A 453 21.00 8.95 -33.25
C GLY A 453 21.66 9.79 -32.14
N GLY A 454 23.00 9.76 -32.11
CA GLY A 454 23.79 10.36 -31.06
C GLY A 454 23.58 11.86 -30.83
N ALA A 455 23.40 12.66 -31.86
CA ALA A 455 23.17 14.11 -31.73
C ALA A 455 21.84 14.45 -31.03
N VAL A 456 20.80 13.66 -31.28
CA VAL A 456 19.50 13.76 -30.64
C VAL A 456 19.56 13.25 -29.21
N GLY A 457 20.35 12.19 -28.97
CA GLY A 457 20.56 11.62 -27.64
C GLY A 457 21.16 12.61 -26.64
N GLU A 458 21.93 13.63 -27.12
CA GLU A 458 22.45 14.67 -26.23
C GLU A 458 21.34 15.54 -25.65
N SER A 459 20.39 16.00 -26.47
CA SER A 459 19.25 16.80 -26.02
C SER A 459 18.35 16.03 -25.04
N ILE A 460 18.12 14.74 -25.30
CA ILE A 460 17.38 13.87 -24.38
C ILE A 460 18.15 13.69 -23.08
N GLY A 461 19.47 13.50 -23.13
CA GLY A 461 20.32 13.43 -21.96
C GLY A 461 20.23 14.68 -21.08
N ASP A 462 20.18 15.87 -21.71
CA ASP A 462 20.00 17.15 -21.00
C ASP A 462 18.63 17.24 -20.34
N CYS A 463 17.56 16.79 -21.01
CA CYS A 463 16.21 16.72 -20.44
C CYS A 463 16.15 15.75 -19.23
N LEU A 464 16.78 14.58 -19.32
CA LEU A 464 16.84 13.61 -18.24
C LEU A 464 17.65 14.14 -17.06
N TRP A 465 18.74 14.83 -17.32
CA TRP A 465 19.54 15.49 -16.29
C TRP A 465 18.75 16.62 -15.61
N GLU A 466 18.02 17.45 -16.36
CA GLU A 466 17.14 18.48 -15.81
C GLU A 466 16.08 17.86 -14.88
N LEU A 467 15.42 16.79 -15.32
CA LEU A 467 14.44 16.05 -14.53
C LEU A 467 15.08 15.49 -13.25
N SER A 468 16.33 15.02 -13.33
CA SER A 468 17.04 14.42 -12.19
C SER A 468 17.37 15.38 -11.05
N ARG A 469 17.27 16.69 -11.31
CA ARG A 469 17.42 17.72 -10.25
C ARG A 469 16.22 17.78 -9.31
N HIS A 470 15.12 17.15 -9.70
CA HIS A 470 13.84 17.23 -9.02
C HIS A 470 13.34 15.87 -8.52
N GLN A 471 13.80 14.78 -9.09
CA GLN A 471 13.46 13.41 -8.69
C GLN A 471 14.56 12.46 -9.14
N GLN A 472 14.65 11.29 -8.53
CA GLN A 472 15.61 10.27 -8.99
C GLN A 472 15.23 9.80 -10.40
N VAL A 473 16.20 9.71 -11.31
CA VAL A 473 16.01 9.27 -12.69
C VAL A 473 16.90 8.06 -12.98
N ILE A 474 16.31 6.98 -13.45
CA ILE A 474 17.02 5.76 -13.88
C ILE A 474 16.70 5.55 -15.38
N VAL A 475 17.71 5.37 -16.20
CA VAL A 475 17.55 5.21 -17.64
C VAL A 475 18.28 3.99 -18.14
N VAL A 476 17.58 3.17 -18.91
CA VAL A 476 18.18 2.09 -19.69
C VAL A 476 18.44 2.62 -21.10
N THR A 477 19.70 2.61 -21.55
CA THR A 477 20.09 3.18 -22.84
C THR A 477 21.23 2.41 -23.51
N HIS A 478 21.28 2.54 -24.84
CA HIS A 478 22.42 2.12 -25.66
C HIS A 478 23.21 3.31 -26.23
N LEU A 479 22.76 4.56 -25.97
CA LEU A 479 23.41 5.76 -26.47
C LEU A 479 24.46 6.32 -25.48
N ALA A 480 25.68 6.45 -25.96
CA ALA A 480 26.80 7.05 -25.24
C ALA A 480 26.54 8.49 -24.80
N SER A 481 25.80 9.27 -25.62
CA SER A 481 25.44 10.66 -25.35
C SER A 481 24.53 10.81 -24.12
N ILE A 482 23.60 9.90 -23.92
CA ILE A 482 22.75 9.85 -22.72
C ILE A 482 23.59 9.36 -21.53
N ALA A 483 24.37 8.28 -21.71
CA ALA A 483 25.17 7.68 -20.65
C ALA A 483 26.22 8.64 -20.07
N ALA A 484 26.79 9.51 -20.92
CA ALA A 484 27.76 10.51 -20.48
C ALA A 484 27.15 11.56 -19.54
N LYS A 485 25.87 11.87 -19.64
CA LYS A 485 25.15 12.87 -18.80
C LYS A 485 24.80 12.34 -17.40
N ALA A 486 24.81 11.02 -17.16
CA ALA A 486 24.36 10.41 -15.92
C ALA A 486 25.34 10.61 -14.74
N ASP A 487 24.86 10.66 -13.50
CA ASP A 487 25.65 10.76 -12.27
C ASP A 487 26.30 9.44 -11.93
N ARG A 488 25.56 8.36 -12.13
CA ARG A 488 25.96 6.99 -11.86
C ARG A 488 25.81 6.16 -13.13
N HIS A 489 26.71 5.22 -13.32
CA HIS A 489 26.72 4.37 -14.49
C HIS A 489 26.88 2.91 -14.10
N TRP A 490 25.92 2.08 -14.46
CA TRP A 490 25.94 0.65 -14.32
C TRP A 490 26.04 -0.04 -15.68
N ALA A 491 26.99 -0.95 -15.83
CA ALA A 491 27.16 -1.72 -17.04
C ALA A 491 26.68 -3.17 -16.81
N VAL A 492 25.82 -3.59 -17.73
CA VAL A 492 25.27 -4.96 -17.78
C VAL A 492 26.04 -5.75 -18.85
N SER A 493 26.62 -6.87 -18.46
CA SER A 493 27.34 -7.77 -19.35
C SER A 493 26.79 -9.18 -19.27
N LYS A 494 26.81 -9.87 -20.40
CA LYS A 494 26.40 -11.25 -20.53
C LYS A 494 27.64 -12.13 -20.55
N GLN A 495 27.67 -13.11 -19.68
CA GLN A 495 28.72 -14.14 -19.65
C GLN A 495 28.08 -15.52 -19.87
N VAL A 496 28.76 -16.36 -20.64
CA VAL A 496 28.33 -17.75 -20.83
C VAL A 496 29.28 -18.64 -20.04
N HIS A 497 28.79 -19.18 -18.94
CA HIS A 497 29.52 -20.13 -18.09
C HIS A 497 28.86 -21.52 -18.20
N GLU A 498 29.60 -22.54 -18.57
CA GLU A 498 29.13 -23.96 -18.64
C GLU A 498 27.79 -24.16 -19.40
N GLY A 499 27.58 -23.38 -20.49
CA GLY A 499 26.35 -23.42 -21.28
C GLY A 499 25.15 -22.72 -20.70
N ARG A 500 25.30 -22.07 -19.54
CA ARG A 500 24.31 -21.16 -18.96
C ARG A 500 24.71 -19.70 -19.20
N THR A 501 23.73 -18.91 -19.50
CA THR A 501 23.90 -17.45 -19.64
C THR A 501 23.70 -16.81 -18.28
N GLU A 502 24.74 -16.14 -17.78
CA GLU A 502 24.67 -15.35 -16.57
C GLU A 502 24.80 -13.86 -16.91
N ILE A 503 24.02 -13.03 -16.23
CA ILE A 503 24.07 -11.59 -16.37
C ILE A 503 24.81 -11.01 -15.16
N SER A 504 25.88 -10.28 -15.44
CA SER A 504 26.65 -9.54 -14.44
C SER A 504 26.33 -8.05 -14.55
N VAL A 505 26.08 -7.42 -13.41
CA VAL A 505 25.80 -5.99 -13.31
C VAL A 505 26.89 -5.37 -12.46
N ARG A 506 27.61 -4.40 -13.01
CA ARG A 506 28.71 -3.73 -12.28
C ARG A 506 28.62 -2.22 -12.41
N ARG A 507 28.97 -1.51 -11.36
CA ARG A 507 29.14 -0.06 -11.39
C ARG A 507 30.45 0.27 -12.10
N VAL A 508 30.39 1.23 -13.03
CA VAL A 508 31.58 1.69 -13.77
C VAL A 508 31.86 3.14 -13.42
N GLU A 509 33.13 3.41 -13.07
CA GLU A 509 33.63 4.72 -12.66
C GLU A 509 35.03 4.98 -13.26
N GLY A 510 35.44 6.22 -13.28
CA GLY A 510 36.78 6.62 -13.74
C GLY A 510 37.09 6.03 -15.13
N GLN A 511 38.19 5.28 -15.25
CA GLN A 511 38.63 4.70 -16.51
C GLN A 511 37.63 3.66 -17.07
N ASP A 512 37.05 2.83 -16.22
CA ASP A 512 36.05 1.82 -16.65
C ASP A 512 34.82 2.47 -17.29
N ARG A 513 34.43 3.66 -16.82
CA ARG A 513 33.33 4.43 -17.42
C ARG A 513 33.71 4.98 -18.78
N ILE A 514 34.96 5.47 -18.93
CA ILE A 514 35.48 5.92 -20.22
C ILE A 514 35.49 4.75 -21.21
N ASP A 515 35.96 3.59 -20.80
CA ASP A 515 36.04 2.41 -21.63
C ASP A 515 34.65 1.91 -22.04
N GLU A 516 33.66 1.93 -21.15
CA GLU A 516 32.29 1.56 -21.47
C GLU A 516 31.64 2.55 -22.46
N ILE A 517 31.79 3.87 -22.24
CA ILE A 517 31.30 4.88 -23.18
C ILE A 517 32.02 4.76 -24.53
N SER A 518 33.34 4.51 -24.55
CA SER A 518 34.10 4.25 -25.77
C SER A 518 33.57 3.02 -26.53
N ARG A 519 33.27 1.93 -25.80
CA ARG A 519 32.64 0.75 -26.37
C ARG A 519 31.28 1.04 -26.99
N MET A 520 30.47 1.88 -26.35
CA MET A 520 29.16 2.30 -26.87
C MET A 520 29.27 3.15 -28.14
N LEU A 521 30.36 3.92 -28.29
CA LEU A 521 30.60 4.79 -29.47
C LEU A 521 31.09 4.00 -30.69
N SER A 522 31.97 3.02 -30.50
CA SER A 522 32.68 2.33 -31.58
C SER A 522 32.35 0.83 -31.71
N GLY A 523 31.65 0.27 -30.73
CA GLY A 523 31.48 -1.18 -30.60
C GLY A 523 32.74 -1.90 -30.06
N MET A 524 33.85 -1.18 -29.84
CA MET A 524 35.13 -1.69 -29.37
C MET A 524 35.70 -0.81 -28.24
N THR A 525 36.37 -1.40 -27.27
CA THR A 525 36.97 -0.68 -26.13
C THR A 525 38.33 -0.06 -26.44
N GLU A 526 39.01 -0.50 -27.48
CA GLU A 526 40.44 -0.18 -27.73
C GLU A 526 40.69 0.91 -28.80
N VAL A 527 39.63 1.59 -29.27
CA VAL A 527 39.74 2.66 -30.27
C VAL A 527 40.08 3.97 -29.54
N GLU A 528 41.30 4.49 -29.74
CA GLU A 528 41.83 5.68 -29.01
C GLU A 528 40.98 6.93 -29.31
N GLU A 529 40.53 7.12 -30.55
CA GLU A 529 39.63 8.24 -30.93
C GLU A 529 38.32 8.20 -30.15
N SER A 530 37.75 7.01 -29.95
CA SER A 530 36.52 6.82 -29.16
C SER A 530 36.72 7.07 -27.67
N ARG A 531 37.88 6.71 -27.12
CA ARG A 531 38.27 7.03 -25.73
C ARG A 531 38.44 8.53 -25.53
N GLN A 532 39.09 9.24 -26.47
CA GLN A 532 39.25 10.69 -26.41
C GLN A 532 37.87 11.39 -26.48
N LEU A 533 36.97 10.92 -27.33
CA LEU A 533 35.62 11.45 -27.43
C LEU A 533 34.84 11.18 -26.13
N ALA A 534 34.94 9.97 -25.57
CA ALA A 534 34.31 9.62 -24.30
C ALA A 534 34.77 10.51 -23.15
N ARG A 535 36.09 10.79 -23.06
CA ARG A 535 36.65 11.72 -22.07
C ARG A 535 36.06 13.12 -22.24
N LYS A 536 36.05 13.63 -23.47
CA LYS A 536 35.49 14.95 -23.77
C LYS A 536 34.03 15.07 -23.35
N MET A 537 33.21 14.08 -23.66
CA MET A 537 31.78 14.05 -23.27
C MET A 537 31.61 14.06 -21.74
N LEU A 538 32.46 13.37 -20.99
CA LEU A 538 32.43 13.37 -19.53
C LEU A 538 32.94 14.69 -18.93
N GLU A 539 33.94 15.34 -19.54
CA GLU A 539 34.46 16.63 -19.10
C GLU A 539 33.47 17.78 -19.36
N GLU A 540 32.81 17.80 -20.52
CA GLU A 540 31.76 18.77 -20.85
C GLU A 540 30.61 18.72 -19.83
N ARG A 541 30.23 17.55 -19.37
CA ARG A 541 29.27 17.40 -18.28
C ARG A 541 29.75 18.05 -16.97
N LEU A 542 31.02 17.84 -16.58
CA LEU A 542 31.56 18.42 -15.35
C LEU A 542 31.57 19.95 -15.41
N SER A 543 31.87 20.53 -16.58
CA SER A 543 31.87 21.98 -16.79
C SER A 543 30.45 22.57 -16.73
N GLN A 544 29.44 21.87 -17.24
CA GLN A 544 28.03 22.29 -17.16
C GLN A 544 27.48 22.28 -15.72
N ARG A 545 28.01 21.42 -14.85
CA ARG A 545 27.66 21.38 -13.41
C ARG A 545 28.27 22.51 -12.59
N SER A 546 29.39 23.04 -13.01
CA SER A 546 30.12 24.10 -12.32
C SER A 546 29.63 25.51 -12.69
N ALA A 547 28.72 25.62 -13.64
CA ALA A 547 28.05 26.87 -13.98
C ALA A 547 26.91 27.15 -12.99
N PRO A 548 26.90 28.34 -12.32
CA PRO A 548 25.94 28.70 -11.27
C PRO A 548 24.49 28.80 -11.78
#